data_0613056124d76c18cbbdae35a00f8e12
#
_entry.id   0613056124d76c18cbbdae35a00f8e12
#
_cell.length_a   1.000
_cell.length_b   1.000
_cell.length_c   1.000
_cell.angle_alpha   90.00
_cell.angle_beta   90.00
_cell.angle_gamma   90.00
#
_symmetry.space_group_name_H-M   'P 1'
#
loop_
_entity.id
_entity.type
_entity.pdbx_description
1 polymer ?
#
loop_
_entity_poly.entity_id
_entity_poly.type
_entity_poly.pdbx_seq_one_letter_code
_entity_poly.pdbx_strand_id
1 'polypeptide(L)'
;MSKSFFIDTTLCTACRGCQVACKQWHDLPAETTENRGTYQNPADLSFDTYKLVRMRETVIDGRFRWLFFPDQCRHCLEAPCLETAGDPAAIFYDEPSGAVIYTAATKSLDAAEIIESCPYNIPRKASDGTLAKCDMCYDRVAAGMLPACVKTCPTGAMNFGERAEMLDLAKKRLTVVKRTHRNAMLLDPDDIRVIFMVAYEPNLYHEHAVASHSGFG
;
A
#
# COMPACT_ATOMS: atom_id res chain seq x y z
N MET A 1 9.98 9.85 -16.07
CA MET A 1 10.58 9.04 -14.97
C MET A 1 9.46 8.72 -13.99
N SER A 2 9.35 7.49 -13.54
CA SER A 2 8.22 7.06 -12.67
C SER A 2 8.51 7.33 -11.21
N LYS A 3 7.48 7.67 -10.44
CA LYS A 3 7.56 7.89 -8.99
C LYS A 3 7.43 6.58 -8.22
N SER A 4 7.91 6.57 -7.00
CA SER A 4 7.77 5.45 -6.05
C SER A 4 7.64 5.95 -4.63
N PHE A 5 7.05 5.10 -3.79
CA PHE A 5 7.14 5.22 -2.33
C PHE A 5 8.28 4.36 -1.80
N PHE A 6 8.88 4.82 -0.72
CA PHE A 6 9.60 3.97 0.21
C PHE A 6 8.99 4.08 1.60
N ILE A 7 8.57 2.97 2.17
CA ILE A 7 7.91 2.89 3.48
C ILE A 7 8.78 2.07 4.42
N ASP A 8 9.40 2.77 5.38
CA ASP A 8 10.21 2.18 6.45
C ASP A 8 9.32 1.84 7.64
N THR A 9 8.91 0.58 7.76
CA THR A 9 8.02 0.16 8.86
C THR A 9 8.68 0.25 10.23
N THR A 10 10.03 0.30 10.30
CA THR A 10 10.75 0.44 11.57
C THR A 10 10.61 1.82 12.20
N LEU A 11 10.21 2.81 11.41
CA LEU A 11 9.93 4.18 11.85
C LEU A 11 8.44 4.44 12.07
N CYS A 12 7.57 3.50 11.68
CA CYS A 12 6.13 3.65 11.84
C CYS A 12 5.73 3.53 13.31
N THR A 13 5.01 4.50 13.82
CA THR A 13 4.47 4.53 15.19
C THR A 13 2.98 4.23 15.26
N ALA A 14 2.39 3.78 14.15
CA ALA A 14 0.95 3.52 14.04
C ALA A 14 0.04 4.69 14.44
N CYS A 15 0.49 5.93 14.25
CA CYS A 15 -0.32 7.12 14.56
C CYS A 15 -1.57 7.25 13.69
N ARG A 16 -1.69 6.48 12.60
CA ARG A 16 -2.78 6.48 11.61
C ARG A 16 -2.99 7.81 10.88
N GLY A 17 -2.11 8.79 11.04
CA GLY A 17 -2.19 10.06 10.32
C GLY A 17 -2.28 9.88 8.80
N CYS A 18 -1.54 8.93 8.24
CA CYS A 18 -1.58 8.59 6.81
C CYS A 18 -2.95 8.05 6.36
N GLN A 19 -3.64 7.26 7.20
CA GLN A 19 -4.97 6.73 6.95
C GLN A 19 -6.02 7.85 6.97
N VAL A 20 -5.97 8.73 7.97
CA VAL A 20 -6.87 9.89 8.09
C VAL A 20 -6.65 10.87 6.94
N ALA A 21 -5.40 11.21 6.62
CA ALA A 21 -5.08 12.13 5.52
C ALA A 21 -5.53 11.59 4.15
N CYS A 22 -5.47 10.27 3.94
CA CYS A 22 -5.99 9.64 2.72
C CYS A 22 -7.50 9.83 2.61
N LYS A 23 -8.26 9.53 3.68
CA LYS A 23 -9.72 9.75 3.71
C LYS A 23 -10.08 11.22 3.46
N GLN A 24 -9.40 12.12 4.15
CA GLN A 24 -9.65 13.56 4.04
C GLN A 24 -9.39 14.10 2.63
N TRP A 25 -8.30 13.65 2.00
CA TRP A 25 -7.95 14.12 0.66
C TRP A 25 -8.93 13.63 -0.43
N HIS A 26 -9.38 12.38 -0.32
CA HIS A 26 -10.28 11.76 -1.29
C HIS A 26 -11.77 11.92 -0.94
N ASP A 27 -12.08 12.72 0.07
CA ASP A 27 -13.45 12.94 0.58
C ASP A 27 -14.20 11.63 0.86
N LEU A 28 -13.47 10.64 1.42
CA LEU A 28 -14.03 9.33 1.72
C LEU A 28 -14.77 9.35 3.06
N PRO A 29 -16.00 8.84 3.12
CA PRO A 29 -16.81 8.87 4.32
C PRO A 29 -16.20 8.02 5.45
N ALA A 30 -16.58 8.35 6.69
CA ALA A 30 -16.29 7.48 7.82
C ALA A 30 -17.11 6.18 7.71
N GLU A 31 -16.49 5.08 8.09
CA GLU A 31 -17.18 3.80 8.19
C GLU A 31 -17.67 3.58 9.61
N THR A 32 -18.82 2.90 9.75
CA THR A 32 -19.26 2.39 11.04
C THR A 32 -18.37 1.22 11.43
N THR A 33 -17.64 1.38 12.52
CA THR A 33 -16.67 0.38 12.97
C THR A 33 -16.90 0.01 14.43
N GLU A 34 -16.49 -1.20 14.80
CA GLU A 34 -16.55 -1.71 16.17
C GLU A 34 -15.14 -1.96 16.70
N ASN A 35 -14.98 -1.83 18.01
CA ASN A 35 -13.75 -2.24 18.66
C ASN A 35 -13.67 -3.78 18.68
N ARG A 36 -12.61 -4.32 18.10
CA ARG A 36 -12.37 -5.77 17.99
C ARG A 36 -11.24 -6.27 18.90
N GLY A 37 -10.88 -5.49 19.91
CA GLY A 37 -9.78 -5.83 20.82
C GLY A 37 -8.39 -5.60 20.23
N THR A 38 -8.29 -4.85 19.13
CA THR A 38 -7.03 -4.44 18.50
C THR A 38 -7.05 -2.96 18.18
N TYR A 39 -5.88 -2.37 18.05
CA TYR A 39 -5.73 -0.98 17.60
C TYR A 39 -6.07 -0.78 16.12
N GLN A 40 -6.08 -1.85 15.32
CA GLN A 40 -6.45 -1.77 13.92
C GLN A 40 -7.93 -1.46 13.77
N ASN A 41 -8.25 -0.38 13.06
CA ASN A 41 -9.59 0.03 12.75
C ASN A 41 -9.59 0.87 11.45
N PRO A 42 -10.40 0.53 10.45
CA PRO A 42 -11.30 -0.63 10.33
C PRO A 42 -10.57 -1.98 10.30
N ALA A 43 -11.32 -3.08 10.18
CA ALA A 43 -10.77 -4.44 10.14
C ALA A 43 -9.92 -4.71 8.89
N ASP A 44 -10.32 -4.14 7.74
CA ASP A 44 -9.65 -4.30 6.47
C ASP A 44 -9.80 -3.03 5.61
N LEU A 45 -9.13 -3.00 4.46
CA LEU A 45 -9.36 -2.04 3.39
C LEU A 45 -10.82 -2.17 2.91
N SER A 46 -11.38 -1.07 2.43
CA SER A 46 -12.73 -1.04 1.86
C SER A 46 -12.77 -0.10 0.66
N PHE A 47 -13.92 0.00 0.01
CA PHE A 47 -14.16 1.00 -1.03
C PHE A 47 -13.95 2.44 -0.52
N ASP A 48 -14.17 2.66 0.78
CA ASP A 48 -14.02 3.95 1.45
C ASP A 48 -12.72 4.06 2.27
N THR A 49 -11.87 3.04 2.31
CA THR A 49 -10.60 3.04 3.05
C THR A 49 -9.47 2.50 2.17
N TYR A 50 -8.79 3.40 1.44
CA TYR A 50 -7.71 3.07 0.51
C TYR A 50 -6.37 2.78 1.18
N LYS A 51 -6.22 3.25 2.41
CA LYS A 51 -5.02 3.07 3.23
C LYS A 51 -5.39 2.69 4.64
N LEU A 52 -4.74 1.65 5.14
CA LEU A 52 -4.97 1.09 6.47
C LEU A 52 -3.63 0.82 7.17
N VAL A 53 -3.47 1.26 8.40
CA VAL A 53 -2.34 0.82 9.23
C VAL A 53 -2.72 -0.49 9.90
N ARG A 54 -2.21 -1.59 9.36
CA ARG A 54 -2.37 -2.92 9.96
C ARG A 54 -1.50 -3.03 11.20
N MET A 55 -2.02 -3.69 12.21
CA MET A 55 -1.35 -3.84 13.50
C MET A 55 -1.39 -5.30 13.93
N ARG A 56 -0.25 -5.83 14.33
CA ARG A 56 -0.15 -7.18 14.85
C ARG A 56 0.69 -7.20 16.11
N GLU A 57 0.16 -7.86 17.12
CA GLU A 57 0.87 -8.19 18.35
C GLU A 57 1.41 -9.61 18.24
N THR A 58 2.67 -9.81 18.54
CA THR A 58 3.33 -11.13 18.44
C THR A 58 4.52 -11.22 19.37
N VAL A 59 5.00 -12.43 19.61
CA VAL A 59 6.24 -12.69 20.34
C VAL A 59 7.30 -13.17 19.38
N ILE A 60 8.43 -12.47 19.31
CA ILE A 60 9.60 -12.80 18.49
C ILE A 60 10.81 -12.89 19.44
N ASP A 61 11.52 -14.00 19.39
CA ASP A 61 12.68 -14.29 20.24
C ASP A 61 12.39 -14.05 21.74
N GLY A 62 11.22 -14.51 22.21
CA GLY A 62 10.77 -14.38 23.59
C GLY A 62 10.39 -12.95 24.01
N ARG A 63 10.34 -11.99 23.10
CA ARG A 63 9.98 -10.60 23.39
C ARG A 63 8.68 -10.23 22.68
N PHE A 64 7.81 -9.53 23.39
CA PHE A 64 6.60 -8.95 22.82
C PHE A 64 6.95 -7.87 21.79
N ARG A 65 6.29 -7.90 20.62
CA ARG A 65 6.46 -6.94 19.54
C ARG A 65 5.12 -6.44 19.02
N TRP A 66 5.04 -5.16 18.72
CA TRP A 66 4.01 -4.56 17.91
C TRP A 66 4.57 -4.30 16.52
N LEU A 67 3.93 -4.89 15.53
CA LEU A 67 4.31 -4.73 14.12
C LEU A 67 3.26 -3.89 13.41
N PHE A 68 3.71 -2.88 12.69
CA PHE A 68 2.86 -1.94 11.98
C PHE A 68 3.15 -2.00 10.49
N PHE A 69 2.07 -2.09 9.69
CA PHE A 69 2.18 -2.16 8.25
C PHE A 69 1.19 -1.17 7.62
N PRO A 70 1.65 0.00 7.12
CA PRO A 70 0.79 1.01 6.49
C PRO A 70 0.36 0.57 5.09
N ASP A 71 -0.57 -0.37 5.03
CA ASP A 71 -1.02 -1.07 3.84
C ASP A 71 -1.75 -0.16 2.84
N GLN A 72 -1.48 -0.36 1.55
CA GLN A 72 -2.08 0.32 0.39
C GLN A 72 -1.77 -0.44 -0.89
N CYS A 73 -2.29 0.01 -2.04
CA CYS A 73 -1.91 -0.53 -3.35
C CYS A 73 -0.39 -0.45 -3.57
N ARG A 74 0.17 -1.50 -4.17
CA ARG A 74 1.62 -1.58 -4.48
C ARG A 74 1.97 -0.85 -5.77
N HIS A 75 1.00 -0.51 -6.62
CA HIS A 75 1.21 0.08 -7.95
C HIS A 75 2.29 -0.68 -8.71
N CYS A 76 2.00 -1.94 -9.01
CA CYS A 76 2.91 -2.89 -9.67
C CYS A 76 3.45 -2.31 -10.98
N LEU A 77 4.69 -2.66 -11.34
CA LEU A 77 5.29 -2.28 -12.61
C LEU A 77 4.58 -2.98 -13.78
N GLU A 78 4.29 -4.26 -13.61
CA GLU A 78 3.38 -5.05 -14.44
C GLU A 78 2.17 -5.36 -13.56
N ALA A 79 1.03 -4.70 -13.81
CA ALA A 79 -0.12 -4.74 -12.92
C ALA A 79 -1.12 -5.80 -13.38
N PRO A 80 -1.24 -6.96 -12.71
CA PRO A 80 -2.17 -8.02 -13.14
C PRO A 80 -3.62 -7.54 -13.23
N CYS A 81 -4.03 -6.65 -12.32
CA CYS A 81 -5.38 -6.08 -12.35
C CYS A 81 -5.67 -5.21 -13.59
N LEU A 82 -4.64 -4.59 -14.18
CA LEU A 82 -4.78 -3.84 -15.44
C LEU A 82 -4.87 -4.81 -16.62
N GLU A 83 -4.05 -5.85 -16.61
CA GLU A 83 -4.06 -6.88 -17.66
C GLU A 83 -5.40 -7.64 -17.66
N THR A 84 -5.88 -8.05 -16.48
CA THR A 84 -7.19 -8.72 -16.33
C THR A 84 -8.34 -7.82 -16.78
N ALA A 85 -8.29 -6.52 -16.51
CA ALA A 85 -9.32 -5.57 -16.93
C ALA A 85 -9.44 -5.47 -18.45
N GLY A 86 -8.31 -5.49 -19.17
CA GLY A 86 -8.27 -5.40 -20.64
C GLY A 86 -8.91 -4.15 -21.22
N ASP A 87 -9.35 -3.20 -20.40
CA ASP A 87 -10.04 -1.96 -20.78
C ASP A 87 -9.30 -0.74 -20.20
N PRO A 88 -8.57 0.00 -21.04
CA PRO A 88 -7.85 1.20 -20.61
C PRO A 88 -8.75 2.36 -20.17
N ALA A 89 -10.04 2.34 -20.48
CA ALA A 89 -10.98 3.31 -19.94
C ALA A 89 -11.33 3.02 -18.49
N ALA A 90 -11.22 1.77 -18.05
CA ALA A 90 -11.53 1.34 -16.70
C ALA A 90 -10.29 1.35 -15.79
N ILE A 91 -9.15 0.81 -16.27
CA ILE A 91 -7.89 0.76 -15.53
C ILE A 91 -6.73 1.13 -16.45
N PHE A 92 -5.90 2.07 -16.01
CA PHE A 92 -4.76 2.56 -16.81
C PHE A 92 -3.57 2.95 -15.93
N TYR A 93 -2.40 3.11 -16.56
CA TYR A 93 -1.25 3.76 -15.93
C TYR A 93 -1.30 5.27 -16.14
N ASP A 94 -1.12 6.03 -15.07
CA ASP A 94 -0.78 7.46 -15.16
C ASP A 94 0.73 7.59 -15.41
N GLU A 95 1.12 7.86 -16.64
CA GLU A 95 2.52 7.88 -17.08
C GLU A 95 3.45 8.77 -16.22
N PRO A 96 3.06 9.99 -15.79
CA PRO A 96 3.93 10.85 -14.99
C PRO A 96 4.23 10.30 -13.59
N SER A 97 3.24 9.69 -12.93
CA SER A 97 3.41 9.12 -11.59
C SER A 97 3.76 7.62 -11.61
N GLY A 98 3.36 6.91 -12.66
CA GLY A 98 3.37 5.45 -12.72
C GLY A 98 2.27 4.81 -11.87
N ALA A 99 1.27 5.58 -11.47
CA ALA A 99 0.15 5.05 -10.70
C ALA A 99 -0.76 4.18 -11.57
N VAL A 100 -1.22 3.06 -11.02
CA VAL A 100 -2.32 2.29 -11.60
C VAL A 100 -3.61 2.96 -11.15
N ILE A 101 -4.41 3.47 -12.07
CA ILE A 101 -5.63 4.24 -11.80
C ILE A 101 -6.85 3.41 -12.13
N TYR A 102 -7.85 3.46 -11.26
CA TYR A 102 -9.17 2.90 -11.46
C TYR A 102 -10.17 4.03 -11.67
N THR A 103 -11.04 3.86 -12.66
CA THR A 103 -12.12 4.82 -12.97
C THR A 103 -13.49 4.24 -12.61
N ALA A 104 -14.53 5.06 -12.73
CA ALA A 104 -15.90 4.60 -12.58
C ALA A 104 -16.30 3.52 -13.61
N ALA A 105 -15.58 3.40 -14.73
CA ALA A 105 -15.84 2.38 -15.75
C ALA A 105 -15.55 0.95 -15.27
N THR A 106 -14.80 0.77 -14.15
CA THR A 106 -14.62 -0.54 -13.51
C THR A 106 -15.94 -1.21 -13.13
N LYS A 107 -17.02 -0.45 -13.01
CA LYS A 107 -18.37 -0.96 -12.73
C LYS A 107 -18.87 -1.93 -13.79
N SER A 108 -18.42 -1.82 -15.04
CA SER A 108 -18.82 -2.69 -16.17
C SER A 108 -18.00 -3.97 -16.27
N LEU A 109 -16.97 -4.13 -15.43
CA LEU A 109 -16.05 -5.26 -15.48
C LEU A 109 -16.42 -6.34 -14.44
N ASP A 110 -15.87 -7.54 -14.60
CA ASP A 110 -15.96 -8.55 -13.56
C ASP A 110 -15.06 -8.19 -12.37
N ALA A 111 -15.69 -7.65 -11.33
CA ALA A 111 -14.97 -7.22 -10.14
C ALA A 111 -14.29 -8.38 -9.40
N ALA A 112 -14.82 -9.60 -9.48
CA ALA A 112 -14.23 -10.74 -8.81
C ALA A 112 -12.90 -11.14 -9.44
N GLU A 113 -12.84 -11.22 -10.77
CA GLU A 113 -11.61 -11.52 -11.50
C GLU A 113 -10.52 -10.49 -11.23
N ILE A 114 -10.87 -9.19 -11.21
CA ILE A 114 -9.90 -8.11 -10.94
C ILE A 114 -9.38 -8.16 -9.50
N ILE A 115 -10.25 -8.46 -8.53
CA ILE A 115 -9.84 -8.59 -7.12
C ILE A 115 -8.93 -9.79 -6.95
N GLU A 116 -9.28 -10.93 -7.55
CA GLU A 116 -8.52 -12.18 -7.47
C GLU A 116 -7.16 -12.06 -8.17
N SER A 117 -7.06 -11.30 -9.25
CA SER A 117 -5.78 -11.07 -9.96
C SER A 117 -4.76 -10.30 -9.12
N CYS A 118 -5.18 -9.62 -8.05
CA CYS A 118 -4.28 -8.81 -7.23
C CYS A 118 -3.51 -9.68 -6.20
N PRO A 119 -2.19 -9.90 -6.36
CA PRO A 119 -1.42 -10.77 -5.46
C PRO A 119 -1.30 -10.21 -4.03
N TYR A 120 -1.71 -8.96 -3.82
CA TYR A 120 -1.70 -8.28 -2.52
C TYR A 120 -3.10 -8.08 -1.92
N ASN A 121 -4.14 -8.61 -2.57
CA ASN A 121 -5.53 -8.48 -2.13
C ASN A 121 -5.94 -7.03 -1.81
N ILE A 122 -5.73 -6.10 -2.74
CA ILE A 122 -5.95 -4.67 -2.51
C ILE A 122 -7.29 -4.14 -3.03
N PRO A 123 -7.76 -4.41 -4.26
CA PRO A 123 -8.97 -3.78 -4.77
C PRO A 123 -10.20 -4.10 -3.93
N ARG A 124 -11.09 -3.14 -3.78
CA ARG A 124 -12.36 -3.29 -3.05
C ARG A 124 -13.50 -2.78 -3.90
N LYS A 125 -14.67 -3.44 -3.75
CA LYS A 125 -15.87 -3.19 -4.53
C LYS A 125 -16.92 -2.44 -3.71
N ALA A 126 -17.51 -1.40 -4.31
CA ALA A 126 -18.71 -0.74 -3.80
C ALA A 126 -19.97 -1.57 -4.05
N SER A 127 -21.07 -1.18 -3.42
CA SER A 127 -22.37 -1.80 -3.61
C SER A 127 -22.89 -1.72 -5.05
N ASP A 128 -22.50 -0.68 -5.79
CA ASP A 128 -22.88 -0.46 -7.19
C ASP A 128 -21.97 -1.19 -8.20
N GLY A 129 -20.96 -1.92 -7.74
CA GLY A 129 -20.03 -2.67 -8.57
C GLY A 129 -18.70 -1.96 -8.86
N THR A 130 -18.61 -0.66 -8.62
CA THR A 130 -17.37 0.13 -8.86
C THR A 130 -16.23 -0.38 -7.97
N LEU A 131 -15.04 -0.46 -8.54
CA LEU A 131 -13.82 -0.83 -7.81
C LEU A 131 -13.01 0.42 -7.42
N ALA A 132 -12.42 0.38 -6.24
CA ALA A 132 -11.49 1.40 -5.79
C ALA A 132 -10.29 0.83 -5.03
N LYS A 133 -9.24 1.63 -4.98
CA LYS A 133 -8.00 1.42 -4.21
C LYS A 133 -7.21 2.72 -4.17
N CYS A 134 -6.09 2.74 -3.45
CA CYS A 134 -5.14 3.86 -3.49
C CYS A 134 -4.78 4.20 -4.95
N ASP A 135 -4.83 5.47 -5.28
CA ASP A 135 -4.53 6.05 -6.61
C ASP A 135 -3.17 6.78 -6.65
N MET A 136 -2.34 6.62 -5.60
CA MET A 136 -1.06 7.33 -5.41
C MET A 136 -1.23 8.86 -5.21
N CYS A 137 -2.45 9.36 -5.02
CA CYS A 137 -2.80 10.79 -5.07
C CYS A 137 -2.26 11.45 -6.36
N TYR A 138 -2.51 10.83 -7.52
CA TYR A 138 -1.94 11.24 -8.81
C TYR A 138 -2.24 12.70 -9.15
N ASP A 139 -3.38 13.23 -8.73
CA ASP A 139 -3.79 14.63 -8.84
C ASP A 139 -2.83 15.55 -8.06
N ARG A 140 -2.46 15.19 -6.82
CA ARG A 140 -1.47 15.93 -6.03
C ARG A 140 -0.10 15.85 -6.66
N VAL A 141 0.29 14.67 -7.13
CA VAL A 141 1.59 14.44 -7.79
C VAL A 141 1.70 15.26 -9.07
N ALA A 142 0.65 15.31 -9.87
CA ALA A 142 0.57 16.17 -11.07
C ALA A 142 0.69 17.67 -10.74
N ALA A 143 0.21 18.08 -9.57
CA ALA A 143 0.36 19.45 -9.06
C ALA A 143 1.69 19.72 -8.33
N GLY A 144 2.66 18.80 -8.39
CA GLY A 144 3.96 18.92 -7.73
C GLY A 144 3.92 18.75 -6.20
N MET A 145 2.82 18.25 -5.66
CA MET A 145 2.65 18.03 -4.23
C MET A 145 2.95 16.57 -3.85
N LEU A 146 3.37 16.37 -2.60
CA LEU A 146 3.50 15.01 -2.04
C LEU A 146 2.12 14.36 -1.86
N PRO A 147 2.00 13.02 -2.01
CA PRO A 147 0.81 12.28 -1.59
C PRO A 147 0.41 12.62 -0.16
N ALA A 148 -0.91 12.69 0.11
CA ALA A 148 -1.43 13.14 1.41
C ALA A 148 -0.87 12.33 2.58
N CYS A 149 -0.74 11.01 2.42
CA CYS A 149 -0.20 10.11 3.44
C CYS A 149 1.29 10.35 3.73
N VAL A 150 2.08 10.75 2.73
CA VAL A 150 3.51 11.09 2.91
C VAL A 150 3.62 12.44 3.63
N LYS A 151 2.87 13.43 3.17
CA LYS A 151 2.89 14.80 3.73
C LYS A 151 2.59 14.81 5.23
N THR A 152 1.72 13.93 5.70
CA THR A 152 1.28 13.88 7.09
C THR A 152 2.13 12.99 8.00
N CYS A 153 3.08 12.19 7.46
CA CYS A 153 3.83 11.21 8.26
C CYS A 153 4.84 11.92 9.20
N PRO A 154 4.61 11.91 10.54
CA PRO A 154 5.44 12.70 11.46
C PRO A 154 6.83 12.10 11.70
N THR A 155 6.98 10.80 11.45
CA THR A 155 8.24 10.08 11.72
C THR A 155 9.12 9.93 10.47
N GLY A 156 8.64 10.36 9.30
CA GLY A 156 9.34 10.12 8.03
C GLY A 156 9.38 8.65 7.61
N ALA A 157 8.48 7.80 8.17
CA ALA A 157 8.35 6.42 7.75
C ALA A 157 7.93 6.29 6.27
N MET A 158 7.21 7.29 5.75
CA MET A 158 6.75 7.31 4.37
C MET A 158 7.51 8.35 3.56
N ASN A 159 8.13 7.90 2.48
CA ASN A 159 8.90 8.72 1.54
C ASN A 159 8.33 8.56 0.14
N PHE A 160 8.48 9.59 -0.70
CA PHE A 160 8.01 9.60 -2.09
C PHE A 160 8.90 10.47 -2.95
N GLY A 161 9.24 9.99 -4.13
CA GLY A 161 10.13 10.69 -5.07
C GLY A 161 10.37 9.89 -6.35
N GLU A 162 11.43 10.23 -7.07
CA GLU A 162 11.87 9.45 -8.22
C GLU A 162 12.22 8.02 -7.80
N ARG A 163 11.82 7.02 -8.61
CA ARG A 163 12.00 5.61 -8.25
C ARG A 163 13.45 5.26 -7.92
N ALA A 164 14.40 5.76 -8.69
CA ALA A 164 15.82 5.50 -8.45
C ALA A 164 16.30 6.04 -7.08
N GLU A 165 15.82 7.23 -6.70
CA GLU A 165 16.14 7.84 -5.41
C GLU A 165 15.52 7.05 -4.25
N MET A 166 14.26 6.59 -4.42
CA MET A 166 13.57 5.80 -3.39
C MET A 166 14.21 4.42 -3.20
N LEU A 167 14.66 3.78 -4.28
CA LEU A 167 15.41 2.52 -4.20
C LEU A 167 16.77 2.71 -3.52
N ASP A 168 17.49 3.78 -3.83
CA ASP A 168 18.78 4.09 -3.18
C ASP A 168 18.58 4.36 -1.69
N LEU A 169 17.57 5.16 -1.33
CA LEU A 169 17.21 5.42 0.06
C LEU A 169 16.85 4.12 0.79
N ALA A 170 16.06 3.26 0.17
CA ALA A 170 15.64 1.98 0.74
C ALA A 170 16.86 1.07 1.00
N LYS A 171 17.78 0.95 0.06
CA LYS A 171 19.02 0.14 0.19
C LYS A 171 19.91 0.69 1.31
N LYS A 172 20.08 2.01 1.40
CA LYS A 172 20.86 2.66 2.48
C LYS A 172 20.23 2.39 3.85
N ARG A 173 18.91 2.55 3.97
CA ARG A 173 18.18 2.27 5.21
C ARG A 173 18.24 0.79 5.60
N LEU A 174 18.07 -0.12 4.65
CA LEU A 174 18.19 -1.55 4.88
C LEU A 174 19.55 -1.93 5.47
N THR A 175 20.64 -1.36 4.94
CA THR A 175 22.00 -1.58 5.47
C THR A 175 22.12 -1.17 6.94
N VAL A 176 21.49 -0.06 7.33
CA VAL A 176 21.48 0.40 8.73
C VAL A 176 20.64 -0.52 9.62
N VAL A 177 19.43 -0.87 9.16
CA VAL A 177 18.48 -1.70 9.96
C VAL A 177 19.00 -3.12 10.15
N LYS A 178 19.70 -3.69 9.17
CA LYS A 178 20.32 -5.03 9.27
C LYS A 178 21.37 -5.14 10.38
N ARG A 179 21.90 -4.04 10.90
CA ARG A 179 22.82 -4.08 12.05
C ARG A 179 22.16 -4.59 13.34
N THR A 180 20.83 -4.36 13.46
CA THR A 180 20.04 -4.75 14.64
C THR A 180 18.96 -5.78 14.33
N HIS A 181 18.53 -5.86 13.07
CA HIS A 181 17.50 -6.77 12.56
C HIS A 181 18.04 -7.52 11.35
N ARG A 182 18.71 -8.65 11.58
CA ARG A 182 19.42 -9.39 10.51
C ARG A 182 18.50 -9.85 9.37
N ASN A 183 17.22 -10.14 9.69
CA ASN A 183 16.21 -10.58 8.72
C ASN A 183 15.48 -9.42 8.03
N ALA A 184 15.90 -8.16 8.28
CA ALA A 184 15.29 -7.02 7.61
C ALA A 184 15.44 -7.14 6.09
N MET A 185 14.35 -6.80 5.37
CA MET A 185 14.30 -6.92 3.92
C MET A 185 13.42 -5.85 3.28
N LEU A 186 13.62 -5.64 1.98
CA LEU A 186 12.69 -4.91 1.12
C LEU A 186 11.73 -5.91 0.49
N LEU A 187 10.45 -5.55 0.40
CA LEU A 187 9.42 -6.39 -0.19
C LEU A 187 9.26 -6.02 -1.67
N ASP A 188 9.42 -7.02 -2.53
CA ASP A 188 9.20 -6.99 -3.98
C ASP A 188 9.73 -5.73 -4.70
N PRO A 189 10.96 -5.22 -4.38
CA PRO A 189 11.42 -3.90 -4.82
C PRO A 189 11.56 -3.78 -6.34
N ASP A 190 11.69 -4.89 -7.05
CA ASP A 190 11.86 -4.93 -8.50
C ASP A 190 10.52 -4.93 -9.25
N ASP A 191 9.40 -5.31 -8.57
CA ASP A 191 8.09 -5.52 -9.19
C ASP A 191 7.08 -4.43 -8.87
N ILE A 192 7.33 -3.61 -7.83
CA ILE A 192 6.34 -2.65 -7.34
C ILE A 192 6.91 -1.24 -7.18
N ARG A 193 6.00 -0.24 -7.11
CA ARG A 193 6.36 1.16 -6.83
C ARG A 193 6.20 1.56 -5.37
N VAL A 194 5.52 0.77 -4.56
CA VAL A 194 5.35 1.03 -3.12
C VAL A 194 6.20 0.03 -2.34
N ILE A 195 7.47 0.36 -2.18
CA ILE A 195 8.50 -0.49 -1.60
C ILE A 195 8.41 -0.41 -0.07
N PHE A 196 8.16 -1.54 0.57
CA PHE A 196 8.21 -1.64 2.02
C PHE A 196 9.55 -2.19 2.50
N MET A 197 10.06 -1.66 3.60
CA MET A 197 11.11 -2.29 4.38
C MET A 197 10.51 -2.80 5.68
N VAL A 198 10.75 -4.08 5.98
CA VAL A 198 10.32 -4.76 7.21
C VAL A 198 11.52 -5.25 7.99
N ALA A 199 11.41 -5.30 9.33
CA ALA A 199 12.48 -5.76 10.22
C ALA A 199 12.44 -7.29 10.46
N TYR A 200 11.27 -7.89 10.25
CA TYR A 200 10.99 -9.31 10.52
C TYR A 200 10.33 -9.94 9.29
N GLU A 201 10.07 -11.25 9.35
CA GLU A 201 9.39 -11.99 8.28
C GLU A 201 8.08 -11.34 7.88
N PRO A 202 7.80 -11.18 6.57
CA PRO A 202 6.65 -10.42 6.06
C PRO A 202 5.30 -10.90 6.57
N ASN A 203 5.10 -12.21 6.69
CA ASN A 203 3.86 -12.82 7.19
C ASN A 203 3.53 -12.47 8.66
N LEU A 204 4.53 -12.02 9.42
CA LEU A 204 4.32 -11.51 10.78
C LEU A 204 3.63 -10.14 10.78
N TYR A 205 3.70 -9.39 9.69
CA TYR A 205 3.03 -8.10 9.54
C TYR A 205 1.63 -8.25 8.94
N HIS A 206 1.53 -8.99 7.85
CA HIS A 206 0.30 -9.22 7.11
C HIS A 206 0.47 -10.39 6.14
N GLU A 207 -0.56 -11.20 5.96
CA GLU A 207 -0.56 -12.36 5.05
C GLU A 207 -0.28 -11.99 3.58
N HIS A 208 -0.74 -10.81 3.14
CA HIS A 208 -0.50 -10.26 1.81
C HIS A 208 0.59 -9.17 1.79
N ALA A 209 1.56 -9.21 2.70
CA ALA A 209 2.66 -8.25 2.71
C ALA A 209 3.55 -8.37 1.48
N VAL A 210 3.77 -9.59 1.00
CA VAL A 210 4.44 -9.94 -0.27
C VAL A 210 3.43 -10.54 -1.25
N ALA A 211 3.81 -10.60 -2.53
CA ALA A 211 2.97 -11.23 -3.54
C ALA A 211 2.65 -12.68 -3.16
N SER A 212 1.37 -13.04 -3.17
CA SER A 212 0.98 -14.44 -3.08
C SER A 212 1.33 -15.13 -4.40
N HIS A 213 2.15 -16.16 -4.36
CA HIS A 213 2.47 -16.99 -5.53
C HIS A 213 1.30 -17.94 -5.85
N SER A 214 0.09 -17.42 -5.96
CA SER A 214 -1.04 -18.19 -6.48
C SER A 214 -1.10 -18.01 -8.00
N GLY A 215 -0.31 -18.83 -8.70
CA GLY A 215 -0.64 -19.25 -10.05
C GLY A 215 -0.36 -18.28 -11.20
N PHE A 216 0.92 -18.04 -11.51
CA PHE A 216 1.34 -17.96 -12.90
C PHE A 216 2.38 -19.07 -13.13
N GLY A 217 1.88 -20.25 -13.46
CA GLY A 217 2.61 -21.38 -14.01
C GLY A 217 2.31 -21.47 -15.49
#